data_bb161b61164776e67cbb4d9bc85e80f0
#
_entry.id   bb161b61164776e67cbb4d9bc85e80f0
#
_cell.length_a   1.000
_cell.length_b   1.000
_cell.length_c   1.000
_cell.angle_alpha   90.00
_cell.angle_beta   90.00
_cell.angle_gamma   90.00
#
_symmetry.space_group_name_H-M   'P 1'
#
loop_
_entity.id
_entity.type
_entity.pdbx_description
1 polymer ?
#
loop_
_entity_poly.entity_id
_entity_poly.type
_entity_poly.pdbx_seq_one_letter_code
_entity_poly.pdbx_strand_id
1 'polypeptide(L)'
;MGKELSEMSLEELWELFPVFLVAHNDKWNIFYDEMESSLKITLSECPVERISHIGSTAISGIWAKDIVDVLIEVSKDSDIQNTAKVIEKNGFIRMSTEQNRISFNRGYTKVGFADKVFHVHLRYTGDNDELYFRDYLNEHTQIAKAYETMKLQLWKLFEHNRDAYTNAKTEFIRKWTSEAKRVYAGRY
;
A
#
# COMPACT_ATOMS: atom_id res chain seq x y z
N MET A 1 -14.74 -26.42 -11.02
CA MET A 1 -14.79 -25.28 -10.11
C MET A 1 -13.35 -24.96 -9.73
N GLY A 2 -12.88 -23.73 -9.90
CA GLY A 2 -11.54 -23.34 -9.47
C GLY A 2 -11.46 -23.30 -7.95
N LYS A 3 -10.24 -23.42 -7.39
CA LYS A 3 -9.97 -23.27 -5.96
C LYS A 3 -10.37 -21.86 -5.47
N GLU A 4 -10.79 -21.75 -4.21
CA GLU A 4 -10.87 -20.47 -3.53
C GLU A 4 -9.47 -19.92 -3.28
N LEU A 5 -9.30 -18.58 -3.19
CA LEU A 5 -7.98 -17.98 -2.93
C LEU A 5 -7.36 -18.50 -1.62
N SER A 6 -8.19 -18.76 -0.61
CA SER A 6 -7.78 -19.32 0.68
C SER A 6 -7.29 -20.77 0.64
N GLU A 7 -7.56 -21.48 -0.46
CA GLU A 7 -7.17 -22.87 -0.68
C GLU A 7 -5.92 -23.01 -1.57
N MET A 8 -5.42 -21.89 -2.10
CA MET A 8 -4.25 -21.83 -2.96
C MET A 8 -2.96 -21.82 -2.15
N SER A 9 -1.90 -22.49 -2.65
CA SER A 9 -0.56 -22.35 -2.09
C SER A 9 0.02 -20.96 -2.39
N LEU A 10 1.11 -20.58 -1.72
CA LEU A 10 1.79 -19.31 -2.00
C LEU A 10 2.28 -19.24 -3.44
N GLU A 11 2.80 -20.35 -3.99
CA GLU A 11 3.25 -20.44 -5.37
C GLU A 11 2.08 -20.23 -6.34
N GLU A 12 0.93 -20.87 -6.10
CA GLU A 12 -0.29 -20.69 -6.91
C GLU A 12 -0.76 -19.22 -6.86
N LEU A 13 -0.70 -18.58 -5.67
CA LEU A 13 -1.06 -17.17 -5.52
C LEU A 13 -0.05 -16.25 -6.24
N TRP A 14 1.24 -16.55 -6.20
CA TRP A 14 2.25 -15.74 -6.90
C TRP A 14 2.15 -15.86 -8.42
N GLU A 15 1.76 -17.03 -8.93
CA GLU A 15 1.46 -17.21 -10.37
C GLU A 15 0.20 -16.44 -10.78
N LEU A 16 -0.84 -16.46 -9.94
CA LEU A 16 -2.09 -15.75 -10.21
C LEU A 16 -1.95 -14.21 -10.07
N PHE A 17 -1.06 -13.77 -9.18
CA PHE A 17 -0.82 -12.37 -8.86
C PHE A 17 0.67 -12.03 -8.98
N PRO A 18 1.26 -12.11 -10.17
CA PRO A 18 2.68 -11.84 -10.37
C PRO A 18 3.01 -10.37 -10.03
N VAL A 19 4.27 -10.11 -9.75
CA VAL A 19 4.78 -8.75 -9.71
C VAL A 19 4.91 -8.26 -11.15
N PHE A 20 4.21 -7.20 -11.50
CA PHE A 20 4.46 -6.48 -12.73
C PHE A 20 4.37 -4.98 -12.49
N LEU A 21 5.12 -4.22 -13.24
CA LEU A 21 5.16 -2.77 -13.14
C LEU A 21 4.63 -2.15 -14.43
N VAL A 22 3.89 -1.06 -14.27
CA VAL A 22 3.40 -0.24 -15.38
C VAL A 22 3.95 1.18 -15.26
N ALA A 23 4.00 1.91 -16.36
CA ALA A 23 4.37 3.32 -16.36
C ALA A 23 3.40 4.12 -15.48
N HIS A 24 3.87 5.27 -15.00
CA HIS A 24 3.03 6.18 -14.21
C HIS A 24 1.68 6.43 -14.89
N ASN A 25 0.62 6.38 -14.08
CA ASN A 25 -0.74 6.55 -14.58
C ASN A 25 -1.51 7.51 -13.64
N ASP A 26 -1.92 8.64 -14.15
CA ASP A 26 -2.67 9.66 -13.40
C ASP A 26 -4.01 9.16 -12.85
N LYS A 27 -4.56 8.06 -13.39
CA LYS A 27 -5.76 7.41 -12.87
C LYS A 27 -5.60 6.92 -11.43
N TRP A 28 -4.38 6.68 -10.96
CA TRP A 28 -4.15 6.28 -9.57
C TRP A 28 -4.62 7.32 -8.57
N ASN A 29 -4.46 8.61 -8.89
CA ASN A 29 -5.00 9.68 -8.06
C ASN A 29 -6.52 9.67 -8.06
N ILE A 30 -7.16 9.47 -9.22
CA ILE A 30 -8.62 9.35 -9.32
C ILE A 30 -9.14 8.16 -8.51
N PHE A 31 -8.47 7.01 -8.61
CA PHE A 31 -8.85 5.81 -7.86
C PHE A 31 -8.68 6.01 -6.35
N TYR A 32 -7.61 6.72 -5.95
CA TYR A 32 -7.42 7.09 -4.55
C TYR A 32 -8.54 8.02 -4.06
N ASP A 33 -8.88 9.07 -4.79
CA ASP A 33 -9.91 10.06 -4.40
C ASP A 33 -11.28 9.40 -4.25
N GLU A 34 -11.65 8.47 -5.16
CA GLU A 34 -12.87 7.67 -5.06
C GLU A 34 -12.85 6.77 -3.82
N MET A 35 -11.70 6.11 -3.57
CA MET A 35 -11.52 5.23 -2.40
C MET A 35 -11.54 6.03 -1.10
N GLU A 36 -10.86 7.14 -1.02
CA GLU A 36 -10.85 8.03 0.15
C GLU A 36 -12.28 8.50 0.48
N SER A 37 -13.04 8.94 -0.53
CA SER A 37 -14.44 9.36 -0.37
C SER A 37 -15.32 8.23 0.17
N SER A 38 -15.16 7.02 -0.36
CA SER A 38 -15.86 5.82 0.11
C SER A 38 -15.50 5.47 1.55
N LEU A 39 -14.21 5.51 1.88
CA LEU A 39 -13.71 5.23 3.23
C LEU A 39 -14.17 6.27 4.25
N LYS A 40 -14.22 7.55 3.90
CA LYS A 40 -14.74 8.62 4.77
C LYS A 40 -16.21 8.38 5.16
N ILE A 41 -17.02 7.91 4.21
CA ILE A 41 -18.43 7.55 4.48
C ILE A 41 -18.49 6.29 5.35
N THR A 42 -17.78 5.24 4.95
CA THR A 42 -17.78 3.93 5.63
C THR A 42 -17.29 4.03 7.07
N LEU A 43 -16.31 4.89 7.34
CA LEU A 43 -15.63 5.03 8.62
C LEU A 43 -16.09 6.29 9.39
N SER A 44 -17.23 6.90 9.03
CA SER A 44 -17.71 8.14 9.65
C SER A 44 -17.89 8.07 11.17
N GLU A 45 -18.21 6.88 11.70
CA GLU A 45 -18.35 6.62 13.14
C GLU A 45 -17.07 6.05 13.78
N CYS A 46 -16.00 5.92 13.01
CA CYS A 46 -14.71 5.42 13.50
C CYS A 46 -13.78 6.60 13.87
N PRO A 47 -12.86 6.41 14.82
CA PRO A 47 -11.94 7.46 15.27
C PRO A 47 -10.79 7.67 14.28
N VAL A 48 -11.11 7.89 13.01
CA VAL A 48 -10.14 8.14 11.93
C VAL A 48 -9.66 9.57 11.99
N GLU A 49 -8.36 9.76 12.08
CA GLU A 49 -7.72 11.09 12.11
C GLU A 49 -7.20 11.50 10.73
N ARG A 50 -6.77 10.52 9.91
CA ARG A 50 -6.25 10.79 8.57
C ARG A 50 -6.42 9.61 7.65
N ILE A 51 -6.68 9.89 6.37
CA ILE A 51 -6.59 8.94 5.25
C ILE A 51 -5.61 9.54 4.24
N SER A 52 -4.67 8.74 3.72
CA SER A 52 -3.61 9.24 2.83
C SER A 52 -3.27 8.26 1.72
N HIS A 53 -3.03 8.77 0.51
CA HIS A 53 -2.42 8.03 -0.58
C HIS A 53 -0.93 7.80 -0.26
N ILE A 54 -0.50 6.56 -0.24
CA ILE A 54 0.89 6.17 0.03
C ILE A 54 1.41 5.20 -1.05
N GLY A 55 2.60 4.68 -0.85
CA GLY A 55 3.19 3.71 -1.79
C GLY A 55 3.65 4.32 -3.10
N SER A 56 4.02 3.45 -4.04
CA SER A 56 4.66 3.89 -5.30
C SER A 56 3.72 4.63 -6.24
N THR A 57 2.41 4.37 -6.18
CA THR A 57 1.40 5.06 -7.00
C THR A 57 1.14 6.49 -6.56
N ALA A 58 1.53 6.84 -5.31
CA ALA A 58 1.48 8.20 -4.78
C ALA A 58 2.76 9.03 -5.11
N ILE A 59 3.71 8.45 -5.84
CA ILE A 59 4.95 9.12 -6.26
C ILE A 59 4.86 9.40 -7.75
N SER A 60 4.93 10.69 -8.11
CA SER A 60 4.76 11.14 -9.48
C SER A 60 5.84 10.63 -10.42
N GLY A 61 5.45 10.27 -11.63
CA GLY A 61 6.35 10.02 -12.76
C GLY A 61 7.19 8.76 -12.68
N ILE A 62 6.92 7.81 -11.77
CA ILE A 62 7.66 6.55 -11.67
C ILE A 62 6.80 5.34 -11.99
N TRP A 63 7.43 4.26 -12.47
CA TRP A 63 6.77 2.97 -12.65
C TRP A 63 6.37 2.36 -11.31
N ALA A 64 5.19 1.77 -11.26
CA ALA A 64 4.67 1.11 -10.06
C ALA A 64 3.86 -0.15 -10.40
N LYS A 65 3.58 -0.99 -9.40
CA LYS A 65 2.48 -1.96 -9.53
C LYS A 65 1.17 -1.17 -9.62
N ASP A 66 0.22 -1.67 -10.42
CA ASP A 66 -1.10 -1.05 -10.58
C ASP A 66 -2.00 -1.32 -9.36
N ILE A 67 -1.52 -0.89 -8.20
CA ILE A 67 -2.14 -1.07 -6.89
C ILE A 67 -2.05 0.25 -6.13
N VAL A 68 -3.20 0.76 -5.68
CA VAL A 68 -3.28 1.98 -4.88
C VAL A 68 -3.17 1.62 -3.40
N ASP A 69 -2.13 2.12 -2.74
CA ASP A 69 -1.93 1.94 -1.30
C ASP A 69 -2.55 3.10 -0.52
N VAL A 70 -3.37 2.80 0.49
CA VAL A 70 -4.06 3.77 1.33
C VAL A 70 -3.67 3.57 2.79
N LEU A 71 -3.18 4.61 3.45
CA LEU A 71 -2.95 4.63 4.89
C LEU A 71 -4.17 5.23 5.60
N ILE A 72 -4.68 4.53 6.61
CA ILE A 72 -5.70 5.02 7.52
C ILE A 72 -5.07 5.11 8.92
N GLU A 73 -5.04 6.30 9.49
CA GLU A 73 -4.57 6.54 10.84
C GLU A 73 -5.76 6.78 11.76
N VAL A 74 -5.79 6.03 12.87
CA VAL A 74 -6.81 6.15 13.92
C VAL A 74 -6.19 6.65 15.21
N SER A 75 -7.02 7.25 16.07
CA SER A 75 -6.60 7.73 17.39
C SER A 75 -5.96 6.62 18.22
N LYS A 76 -4.87 6.95 18.92
CA LYS A 76 -4.15 6.03 19.83
C LYS A 76 -5.01 5.54 21.00
N ASP A 77 -6.02 6.28 21.38
CA ASP A 77 -6.93 5.97 22.48
C ASP A 77 -8.08 5.04 22.04
N SER A 78 -8.09 4.62 20.77
CA SER A 78 -9.13 3.78 20.20
C SER A 78 -8.73 2.30 20.10
N ASP A 79 -9.74 1.43 20.03
CA ASP A 79 -9.52 0.03 19.66
C ASP A 79 -9.47 -0.09 18.12
N ILE A 80 -8.28 -0.23 17.57
CA ILE A 80 -8.03 -0.42 16.14
C ILE A 80 -8.80 -1.61 15.55
N GLN A 81 -9.12 -2.64 16.36
CA GLN A 81 -9.86 -3.81 15.90
C GLN A 81 -11.32 -3.48 15.56
N ASN A 82 -11.92 -2.48 16.20
CA ASN A 82 -13.26 -2.06 15.87
C ASN A 82 -13.32 -1.42 14.48
N THR A 83 -12.38 -0.54 14.17
CA THR A 83 -12.23 0.02 12.80
C THR A 83 -11.92 -1.08 11.78
N ALA A 84 -11.05 -2.02 12.12
CA ALA A 84 -10.72 -3.15 11.25
C ALA A 84 -11.96 -3.97 10.86
N LYS A 85 -12.86 -4.27 11.81
CA LYS A 85 -14.12 -4.98 11.55
C LYS A 85 -15.05 -4.22 10.60
N VAL A 86 -15.07 -2.87 10.66
CA VAL A 86 -15.85 -2.05 9.74
C VAL A 86 -15.27 -2.14 8.33
N ILE A 87 -13.95 -2.09 8.17
CA ILE A 87 -13.26 -2.24 6.89
C ILE A 87 -13.57 -3.61 6.27
N GLU A 88 -13.49 -4.69 7.04
CA GLU A 88 -13.81 -6.06 6.58
C GLU A 88 -15.26 -6.19 6.10
N LYS A 89 -16.22 -5.65 6.85
CA LYS A 89 -17.64 -5.66 6.47
C LYS A 89 -17.94 -4.93 5.16
N ASN A 90 -17.02 -4.06 4.72
CA ASN A 90 -17.14 -3.32 3.46
C ASN A 90 -16.31 -3.92 2.32
N GLY A 91 -16.04 -5.23 2.39
CA GLY A 91 -15.50 -6.02 1.28
C GLY A 91 -13.99 -6.00 1.14
N PHE A 92 -13.26 -5.61 2.19
CA PHE A 92 -11.82 -5.75 2.25
C PHE A 92 -11.44 -7.07 2.94
N ILE A 93 -10.42 -7.72 2.42
CA ILE A 93 -9.87 -8.97 2.97
C ILE A 93 -8.70 -8.62 3.88
N ARG A 94 -8.76 -8.98 5.15
CA ARG A 94 -7.64 -8.83 6.09
C ARG A 94 -6.51 -9.78 5.70
N MET A 95 -5.32 -9.24 5.51
CA MET A 95 -4.14 -9.99 5.08
C MET A 95 -3.18 -10.27 6.22
N SER A 96 -2.97 -9.29 7.10
CA SER A 96 -2.07 -9.44 8.25
C SER A 96 -2.54 -8.61 9.44
N THR A 97 -2.15 -9.07 10.61
CA THR A 97 -2.28 -8.33 11.87
C THR A 97 -0.98 -8.52 12.64
N GLU A 98 -0.15 -7.48 12.69
CA GLU A 98 1.11 -7.47 13.40
C GLU A 98 1.07 -6.34 14.44
N GLN A 99 1.02 -6.69 15.72
CA GLN A 99 0.86 -5.73 16.81
C GLN A 99 -0.31 -4.75 16.51
N ASN A 100 0.03 -3.49 16.20
CA ASN A 100 -0.92 -2.40 15.93
C ASN A 100 -1.00 -2.05 14.43
N ARG A 101 -0.52 -2.94 13.56
CA ARG A 101 -0.52 -2.77 12.10
C ARG A 101 -1.43 -3.82 11.47
N ILE A 102 -2.49 -3.38 10.81
CA ILE A 102 -3.43 -4.26 10.11
C ILE A 102 -3.43 -3.89 8.65
N SER A 103 -3.31 -4.90 7.78
CA SER A 103 -3.32 -4.69 6.34
C SER A 103 -4.48 -5.43 5.69
N PHE A 104 -5.08 -4.80 4.68
CA PHE A 104 -6.19 -5.36 3.92
C PHE A 104 -5.94 -5.22 2.43
N ASN A 105 -6.52 -6.13 1.67
CA ASN A 105 -6.54 -6.08 0.22
C ASN A 105 -7.99 -6.02 -0.31
N ARG A 106 -8.15 -5.39 -1.47
CA ARG A 106 -9.37 -5.40 -2.28
C ARG A 106 -8.99 -5.45 -3.76
N GLY A 107 -9.76 -6.22 -4.56
CA GLY A 107 -9.49 -6.35 -5.99
C GLY A 107 -8.66 -7.59 -6.36
N TYR A 108 -8.48 -8.52 -5.44
CA TYR A 108 -7.91 -9.84 -5.70
C TYR A 108 -9.04 -10.82 -5.99
N THR A 109 -9.04 -11.41 -7.18
CA THR A 109 -10.11 -12.33 -7.62
C THR A 109 -9.56 -13.70 -8.00
N LYS A 110 -10.41 -14.70 -8.12
CA LYS A 110 -10.02 -16.07 -8.53
C LYS A 110 -9.43 -16.17 -9.95
N VAL A 111 -9.54 -15.08 -10.73
CA VAL A 111 -9.06 -15.01 -12.11
C VAL A 111 -7.96 -13.96 -12.29
N GLY A 112 -7.37 -13.47 -11.20
CA GLY A 112 -6.34 -12.45 -11.19
C GLY A 112 -6.80 -11.12 -10.60
N PHE A 113 -6.07 -10.06 -10.91
CA PHE A 113 -6.41 -8.71 -10.43
C PHE A 113 -7.68 -8.17 -11.09
N ALA A 114 -8.51 -7.47 -10.31
CA ALA A 114 -9.60 -6.65 -10.83
C ALA A 114 -9.07 -5.35 -11.45
N ASP A 115 -9.94 -4.58 -12.11
CA ASP A 115 -9.57 -3.30 -12.74
C ASP A 115 -9.04 -2.25 -11.75
N LYS A 116 -9.46 -2.33 -10.49
CA LYS A 116 -8.99 -1.48 -9.40
C LYS A 116 -8.55 -2.36 -8.23
N VAL A 117 -7.30 -2.21 -7.84
CA VAL A 117 -6.70 -2.97 -6.72
C VAL A 117 -6.21 -2.01 -5.64
N PHE A 118 -6.55 -2.32 -4.40
CA PHE A 118 -6.20 -1.50 -3.25
C PHE A 118 -5.54 -2.32 -2.15
N HIS A 119 -4.51 -1.75 -1.54
CA HIS A 119 -4.03 -2.16 -0.23
C HIS A 119 -4.38 -1.07 0.78
N VAL A 120 -4.97 -1.45 1.89
CA VAL A 120 -5.29 -0.53 2.99
C VAL A 120 -4.44 -0.90 4.19
N HIS A 121 -3.76 0.10 4.73
CA HIS A 121 -2.89 -0.01 5.88
C HIS A 121 -3.52 0.75 7.05
N LEU A 122 -4.05 0.04 8.03
CA LEU A 122 -4.64 0.63 9.22
C LEU A 122 -3.59 0.70 10.32
N ARG A 123 -3.37 1.90 10.88
CA ARG A 123 -2.32 2.24 11.84
C ARG A 123 -2.87 3.16 12.94
N TYR A 124 -2.15 3.24 14.04
CA TYR A 124 -2.33 4.36 14.96
C TYR A 124 -1.62 5.61 14.45
N THR A 125 -2.17 6.78 14.78
CA THR A 125 -1.58 8.10 14.45
C THR A 125 -0.12 8.16 14.85
N GLY A 126 0.72 8.62 13.91
CA GLY A 126 2.17 8.73 14.06
C GLY A 126 2.95 7.47 13.63
N ASP A 127 2.29 6.36 13.29
CA ASP A 127 2.92 5.22 12.59
C ASP A 127 2.71 5.40 11.09
N ASN A 128 3.45 6.34 10.49
CA ASN A 128 3.21 6.91 9.17
C ASN A 128 4.48 7.19 8.37
N ASP A 129 5.49 6.37 8.54
CA ASP A 129 6.78 6.46 7.84
C ASP A 129 6.62 6.53 6.31
N GLU A 130 5.57 5.92 5.78
CA GLU A 130 5.22 5.91 4.35
C GLU A 130 4.93 7.34 3.82
N LEU A 131 4.41 8.24 4.66
CA LEU A 131 4.16 9.65 4.27
C LEU A 131 5.47 10.39 4.05
N TYR A 132 6.42 10.21 4.96
CA TYR A 132 7.76 10.82 4.85
C TYR A 132 8.47 10.34 3.60
N PHE A 133 8.46 9.03 3.35
CA PHE A 133 9.07 8.44 2.15
C PHE A 133 8.44 8.96 0.86
N ARG A 134 7.10 8.97 0.78
CA ARG A 134 6.35 9.50 -0.37
C ARG A 134 6.72 10.95 -0.67
N ASP A 135 6.66 11.82 0.33
CA ASP A 135 6.90 13.25 0.14
C ASP A 135 8.34 13.51 -0.26
N TYR A 136 9.29 12.79 0.37
CA TYR A 136 10.69 12.93 0.03
C TYR A 136 10.98 12.55 -1.43
N LEU A 137 10.41 11.45 -1.92
CA LEU A 137 10.60 11.05 -3.31
C LEU A 137 9.89 11.98 -4.30
N ASN A 138 8.73 12.55 -3.94
CA ASN A 138 8.07 13.54 -4.77
C ASN A 138 8.88 14.86 -4.88
N GLU A 139 9.58 15.25 -3.83
CA GLU A 139 10.44 16.44 -3.82
C GLU A 139 11.85 16.18 -4.41
N HIS A 140 12.26 14.89 -4.51
CA HIS A 140 13.60 14.48 -4.95
C HIS A 140 13.55 13.51 -6.15
N THR A 141 13.24 14.04 -7.33
CA THR A 141 13.04 13.26 -8.56
C THR A 141 14.17 12.28 -8.88
N GLN A 142 15.43 12.65 -8.60
CA GLN A 142 16.57 11.75 -8.84
C GLN A 142 16.49 10.49 -7.97
N ILE A 143 16.05 10.62 -6.72
CA ILE A 143 15.89 9.50 -5.79
C ILE A 143 14.67 8.66 -6.19
N ALA A 144 13.59 9.31 -6.62
CA ALA A 144 12.43 8.61 -7.17
C ALA A 144 12.80 7.76 -8.40
N LYS A 145 13.65 8.29 -9.30
CA LYS A 145 14.15 7.54 -10.46
C LYS A 145 15.11 6.41 -10.09
N ALA A 146 15.94 6.59 -9.08
CA ALA A 146 16.77 5.50 -8.54
C ALA A 146 15.89 4.37 -7.95
N TYR A 147 14.83 4.72 -7.23
CA TYR A 147 13.84 3.77 -6.71
C TYR A 147 13.11 3.02 -7.83
N GLU A 148 12.70 3.72 -8.88
CA GLU A 148 12.11 3.13 -10.09
C GLU A 148 13.05 2.12 -10.74
N THR A 149 14.31 2.53 -11.00
CA THR A 149 15.33 1.67 -11.63
C THR A 149 15.54 0.39 -10.82
N MET A 150 15.67 0.51 -9.51
CA MET A 150 15.79 -0.65 -8.62
C MET A 150 14.55 -1.55 -8.73
N LYS A 151 13.33 -1.00 -8.68
CA LYS A 151 12.10 -1.79 -8.79
C LYS A 151 11.99 -2.53 -10.12
N LEU A 152 12.38 -1.91 -11.23
CA LEU A 152 12.39 -2.54 -12.56
C LEU A 152 13.37 -3.71 -12.63
N GLN A 153 14.53 -3.61 -11.98
CA GLN A 153 15.49 -4.71 -11.87
C GLN A 153 14.93 -5.85 -11.00
N LEU A 154 14.37 -5.52 -9.83
CA LEU A 154 13.80 -6.48 -8.92
C LEU A 154 12.59 -7.22 -9.53
N TRP A 155 11.78 -6.55 -10.33
CA TRP A 155 10.69 -7.18 -11.06
C TRP A 155 11.19 -8.34 -11.94
N LYS A 156 12.24 -8.12 -12.72
CA LYS A 156 12.83 -9.15 -13.58
C LYS A 156 13.37 -10.37 -12.80
N LEU A 157 13.82 -10.12 -11.54
CA LEU A 157 14.39 -11.17 -10.69
C LEU A 157 13.33 -11.94 -9.89
N PHE A 158 12.24 -11.27 -9.53
CA PHE A 158 11.27 -11.76 -8.53
C PHE A 158 9.81 -11.66 -9.02
N GLU A 159 9.54 -11.82 -10.32
CA GLU A 159 8.20 -11.72 -10.90
C GLU A 159 7.18 -12.61 -10.17
N HIS A 160 7.57 -13.84 -9.87
CA HIS A 160 6.74 -14.82 -9.15
C HIS A 160 7.22 -15.06 -7.71
N ASN A 161 7.81 -14.06 -7.07
CA ASN A 161 8.18 -14.10 -5.65
C ASN A 161 7.99 -12.72 -5.00
N ARG A 162 6.75 -12.44 -4.59
CA ARG A 162 6.36 -11.14 -4.02
C ARG A 162 7.11 -10.80 -2.72
N ASP A 163 7.41 -11.80 -1.91
CA ASP A 163 8.10 -11.61 -0.64
C ASP A 163 9.55 -11.20 -0.87
N ALA A 164 10.26 -11.91 -1.75
CA ALA A 164 11.62 -11.54 -2.14
C ALA A 164 11.67 -10.14 -2.78
N TYR A 165 10.72 -9.82 -3.68
CA TYR A 165 10.60 -8.48 -4.26
C TYR A 165 10.40 -7.40 -3.19
N THR A 166 9.56 -7.67 -2.19
CA THR A 166 9.26 -6.71 -1.13
C THR A 166 10.45 -6.53 -0.20
N ASN A 167 11.06 -7.63 0.23
CA ASN A 167 12.22 -7.61 1.12
C ASN A 167 13.43 -6.90 0.50
N ALA A 168 13.68 -7.10 -0.79
CA ALA A 168 14.79 -6.48 -1.49
C ALA A 168 14.73 -4.93 -1.56
N LYS A 169 13.56 -4.34 -1.35
CA LYS A 169 13.38 -2.87 -1.30
C LYS A 169 13.59 -2.27 0.09
N THR A 170 13.60 -3.08 1.13
CA THR A 170 13.52 -2.62 2.52
C THR A 170 14.66 -1.68 2.89
N GLU A 171 15.89 -1.97 2.47
CA GLU A 171 17.05 -1.13 2.79
C GLU A 171 16.96 0.26 2.15
N PHE A 172 16.55 0.33 0.88
CA PHE A 172 16.35 1.59 0.18
C PHE A 172 15.26 2.43 0.87
N ILE A 173 14.12 1.82 1.16
CA ILE A 173 13.00 2.50 1.82
C ILE A 173 13.44 3.01 3.18
N ARG A 174 14.07 2.18 4.02
CA ARG A 174 14.55 2.56 5.35
C ARG A 174 15.52 3.74 5.30
N LYS A 175 16.49 3.70 4.38
CA LYS A 175 17.48 4.78 4.20
C LYS A 175 16.79 6.12 3.94
N TRP A 176 15.93 6.15 2.93
CA TRP A 176 15.32 7.41 2.51
C TRP A 176 14.17 7.88 3.40
N THR A 177 13.47 6.98 4.08
CA THR A 177 12.55 7.34 5.16
C THR A 177 13.27 8.01 6.32
N SER A 178 14.42 7.47 6.73
CA SER A 178 15.22 8.07 7.80
C SER A 178 15.71 9.48 7.43
N GLU A 179 16.17 9.67 6.20
CA GLU A 179 16.57 10.99 5.70
C GLU A 179 15.38 11.95 5.62
N ALA A 180 14.23 11.48 5.11
CA ALA A 180 13.00 12.25 5.05
C ALA A 180 12.55 12.74 6.44
N LYS A 181 12.58 11.88 7.44
CA LYS A 181 12.25 12.24 8.84
C LYS A 181 13.21 13.26 9.42
N ARG A 182 14.49 13.21 9.02
CA ARG A 182 15.48 14.22 9.43
C ARG A 182 15.20 15.58 8.79
N VAL A 183 14.86 15.60 7.50
CA VAL A 183 14.60 16.83 6.73
C VAL A 183 13.26 17.45 7.10
N TYR A 184 12.23 16.63 7.31
CA TYR A 184 10.85 17.03 7.54
C TYR A 184 10.42 16.84 9.00
N ALA A 185 11.33 17.02 9.96
CA ALA A 185 11.03 16.82 11.37
C ALA A 185 9.74 17.55 11.79
N GLY A 186 8.78 16.80 12.33
CA GLY A 186 7.50 17.33 12.80
C GLY A 186 6.45 17.65 11.71
N ARG A 187 6.63 17.14 10.47
CA ARG A 187 5.62 17.31 9.39
C ARG A 187 4.35 16.50 9.66
N TYR A 188 4.48 15.33 10.32
CA TYR A 188 3.38 14.39 10.60
C TYR A 188 3.35 13.98 12.08
#